data_fc22e3d266b8d8d7f4598d501fa0741f
#
_entry.id   fc22e3d266b8d8d7f4598d501fa0741f
#
_cell.length_a   1.000
_cell.length_b   1.000
_cell.length_c   1.000
_cell.angle_alpha   90.00
_cell.angle_beta   90.00
_cell.angle_gamma   90.00
#
_symmetry.space_group_name_H-M   'P 1'
#
loop_
_entity.id
_entity.type
_entity.pdbx_description
1 polymer ?
#
loop_
_entity_poly.entity_id
_entity_poly.type
_entity_poly.pdbx_seq_one_letter_code
_entity_poly.pdbx_strand_id
1 'polypeptide(L)'
;MKYLFFDIECANPKYNSICTFGYVITDENFGVIEQRDILMNPETGYDKYVIKNILRYPTEVLDAQMPFPCYYDEIEQLMCAPETVVLGFSISNDIRFLNETCIRYRLPSLNYRFFDVQKIYGDYAKVQDQASIETAGEVLHLDKPFFVHRSDEDARITMEILKAICIEKGKTLSALLESTVSCGGKNYNFIETWDIEGKQPVNHKKNHYKKKRLLAEKRRKKEDENLAKQGENTELLTIS
;
A
#
# COMPACT_ATOMS: atom_id res chain seq x y z
N MET A 1 8.55 -13.95 14.29
CA MET A 1 7.95 -13.13 13.20
C MET A 1 7.04 -12.11 13.87
N LYS A 2 6.96 -10.88 13.35
CA LYS A 2 6.07 -9.83 13.84
C LYS A 2 5.04 -9.53 12.75
N TYR A 3 3.85 -9.18 13.15
CA TYR A 3 2.76 -8.81 12.24
C TYR A 3 2.36 -7.37 12.54
N LEU A 4 2.56 -6.50 11.57
CA LEU A 4 2.24 -5.07 11.65
C LEU A 4 0.94 -4.80 10.91
N PHE A 5 -0.11 -4.52 11.63
CA PHE A 5 -1.35 -4.00 11.08
C PHE A 5 -1.28 -2.48 11.10
N PHE A 6 -1.61 -1.83 9.99
CA PHE A 6 -1.57 -0.37 9.92
C PHE A 6 -2.68 0.21 9.06
N ASP A 7 -2.96 1.46 9.30
CA ASP A 7 -3.88 2.30 8.56
C ASP A 7 -3.38 3.74 8.51
N ILE A 8 -3.82 4.53 7.53
CA ILE A 8 -3.37 5.90 7.29
C ILE A 8 -4.57 6.80 7.06
N GLU A 9 -4.55 7.98 7.74
CA GLU A 9 -5.46 9.06 7.39
C GLU A 9 -4.72 10.23 6.74
N CYS A 10 -5.41 10.87 5.80
CA CYS A 10 -4.88 12.01 5.03
C CYS A 10 -5.68 13.28 5.29
N ALA A 11 -5.01 14.42 5.28
CA ALA A 11 -5.63 15.74 5.48
C ALA A 11 -6.58 16.16 4.35
N ASN A 12 -6.39 15.61 3.15
CA ASN A 12 -7.17 15.91 1.96
C ASN A 12 -7.03 14.78 0.91
N PRO A 13 -7.80 14.81 -0.21
CA PRO A 13 -7.74 13.75 -1.23
C PRO A 13 -6.41 13.59 -1.99
N LYS A 14 -5.39 14.40 -1.70
CA LYS A 14 -4.07 14.23 -2.29
C LYS A 14 -3.32 13.13 -1.56
N TYR A 15 -2.78 12.19 -2.31
CA TYR A 15 -2.07 11.01 -1.77
C TYR A 15 -0.81 11.30 -0.96
N ASN A 16 -0.34 12.53 -0.92
CA ASN A 16 0.85 12.95 -0.19
C ASN A 16 0.55 13.85 1.02
N SER A 17 -0.63 13.72 1.60
CA SER A 17 -1.13 14.55 2.70
C SER A 17 -1.36 13.76 3.99
N ILE A 18 -0.51 12.75 4.25
CA ILE A 18 -0.60 11.91 5.45
C ILE A 18 -0.58 12.78 6.70
N CYS A 19 -1.52 12.55 7.61
CA CYS A 19 -1.58 13.22 8.91
C CYS A 19 -1.64 12.26 10.11
N THR A 20 -1.97 10.96 9.88
CA THR A 20 -1.82 9.93 10.90
C THR A 20 -1.28 8.63 10.29
N PHE A 21 -0.54 7.86 11.08
CA PHE A 21 -0.09 6.51 10.79
C PHE A 21 -0.33 5.67 12.03
N GLY A 22 -1.45 4.97 12.04
CA GLY A 22 -1.83 4.11 13.15
C GLY A 22 -1.37 2.67 12.93
N TYR A 23 -0.91 2.00 13.97
CA TYR A 23 -0.49 0.63 13.87
C TYR A 23 -0.71 -0.20 15.12
N VAL A 24 -0.81 -1.51 14.91
CA VAL A 24 -0.77 -2.54 15.95
C VAL A 24 0.27 -3.59 15.55
N ILE A 25 1.21 -3.88 16.43
CA ILE A 25 2.17 -4.97 16.28
C ILE A 25 1.73 -6.14 17.13
N THR A 26 1.69 -7.33 16.53
CA THR A 26 1.35 -8.57 17.24
C THR A 26 2.40 -9.66 17.05
N ASP A 27 2.35 -10.64 17.93
CA ASP A 27 2.94 -11.95 17.70
C ASP A 27 2.04 -12.85 16.80
N GLU A 28 2.44 -14.09 16.57
CA GLU A 28 1.71 -15.06 15.75
C GLU A 28 0.36 -15.47 16.34
N ASN A 29 0.15 -15.29 17.64
CA ASN A 29 -1.07 -15.62 18.36
C ASN A 29 -1.98 -14.41 18.57
N PHE A 30 -1.74 -13.31 17.85
CA PHE A 30 -2.42 -12.01 18.01
C PHE A 30 -2.24 -11.38 19.40
N GLY A 31 -1.20 -11.77 20.14
CA GLY A 31 -0.79 -11.07 21.35
C GLY A 31 -0.25 -9.67 20.97
N VAL A 32 -0.95 -8.62 21.41
CA VAL A 32 -0.55 -7.22 21.10
C VAL A 32 0.73 -6.89 21.82
N ILE A 33 1.74 -6.50 21.06
CA ILE A 33 3.05 -6.05 21.55
C ILE A 33 3.06 -4.53 21.71
N GLU A 34 2.49 -3.84 20.71
CA GLU A 34 2.43 -2.38 20.68
C GLU A 34 1.22 -1.93 19.87
N GLN A 35 0.57 -0.84 20.31
CA GLN A 35 -0.43 -0.10 19.55
C GLN A 35 -0.14 1.39 19.68
N ARG A 36 -0.11 2.11 18.56
CA ARG A 36 0.18 3.54 18.57
C ARG A 36 -0.40 4.23 17.35
N ASP A 37 -0.74 5.51 17.51
CA ASP A 37 -1.07 6.42 16.42
C ASP A 37 -0.01 7.53 16.33
N ILE A 38 0.75 7.56 15.24
CA ILE A 38 1.75 8.59 14.97
C ILE A 38 1.03 9.75 14.27
N LEU A 39 0.84 10.85 15.01
CA LEU A 39 0.25 12.06 14.47
C LEU A 39 1.32 12.91 13.78
N MET A 40 0.97 13.51 12.63
CA MET A 40 1.91 14.26 11.79
C MET A 40 1.27 15.54 11.29
N ASN A 41 2.10 16.57 11.14
CA ASN A 41 1.72 17.76 10.39
C ASN A 41 1.76 17.43 8.89
N PRO A 42 0.64 17.49 8.16
CA PRO A 42 0.61 17.19 6.73
C PRO A 42 1.27 18.27 5.86
N GLU A 43 1.64 19.43 6.44
CA GLU A 43 2.18 20.60 5.75
C GLU A 43 1.36 20.98 4.50
N THR A 44 0.03 20.83 4.60
CA THR A 44 -0.92 21.17 3.55
C THR A 44 -2.28 21.50 4.14
N GLY A 45 -3.15 22.12 3.34
CA GLY A 45 -4.51 22.42 3.81
C GLY A 45 -5.36 21.16 3.97
N TYR A 46 -6.32 21.26 4.90
CA TYR A 46 -7.29 20.20 5.17
C TYR A 46 -8.53 20.36 4.29
N ASP A 47 -9.06 19.25 3.81
CA ASP A 47 -10.36 19.23 3.14
C ASP A 47 -11.51 19.30 4.14
N LYS A 48 -12.55 20.07 3.83
CA LYS A 48 -13.69 20.27 4.75
C LYS A 48 -14.47 18.98 5.03
N TYR A 49 -14.58 18.09 4.02
CA TYR A 49 -15.26 16.82 4.18
C TYR A 49 -14.43 15.91 5.08
N VAL A 50 -13.12 15.89 4.87
CA VAL A 50 -12.18 15.08 5.67
C VAL A 50 -12.20 15.51 7.13
N ILE A 51 -12.12 16.82 7.42
CA ILE A 51 -12.23 17.34 8.80
C ILE A 51 -13.54 16.88 9.45
N LYS A 52 -14.64 17.00 8.72
CA LYS A 52 -15.97 16.75 9.30
C LYS A 52 -16.25 15.26 9.52
N ASN A 53 -15.81 14.39 8.60
CA ASN A 53 -16.30 13.02 8.53
C ASN A 53 -15.23 11.96 8.81
N ILE A 54 -13.95 12.30 8.68
CA ILE A 54 -12.86 11.33 8.72
C ILE A 54 -11.92 11.61 9.89
N LEU A 55 -11.31 12.80 9.96
CA LEU A 55 -10.34 13.09 11.01
C LEU A 55 -10.96 13.07 12.39
N ARG A 56 -10.33 12.34 13.30
CA ARG A 56 -10.73 12.27 14.73
C ARG A 56 -9.88 13.16 15.62
N TYR A 57 -8.88 13.82 15.07
CA TYR A 57 -8.03 14.78 15.76
C TYR A 57 -8.33 16.19 15.30
N PRO A 58 -8.35 17.18 16.22
CA PRO A 58 -8.40 18.59 15.84
C PRO A 58 -7.21 18.96 14.94
N THR A 59 -7.45 19.80 13.96
CA THR A 59 -6.39 20.23 13.02
C THR A 59 -5.21 20.89 13.73
N GLU A 60 -5.49 21.64 14.81
CA GLU A 60 -4.48 22.30 15.64
C GLU A 60 -3.54 21.30 16.33
N VAL A 61 -4.04 20.10 16.66
CA VAL A 61 -3.23 19.04 17.24
C VAL A 61 -2.28 18.46 16.18
N LEU A 62 -2.77 18.27 14.95
CA LEU A 62 -1.96 17.77 13.83
C LEU A 62 -0.93 18.83 13.39
N ASP A 63 -1.34 20.07 13.28
CA ASP A 63 -0.45 21.19 12.90
C ASP A 63 0.71 21.40 13.88
N ALA A 64 0.51 21.04 15.16
CA ALA A 64 1.54 21.11 16.19
C ALA A 64 2.55 19.96 16.12
N GLN A 65 2.33 18.93 15.29
CA GLN A 65 3.23 17.79 15.15
C GLN A 65 4.37 18.09 14.17
N MET A 66 5.38 17.22 14.21
CA MET A 66 6.43 17.21 13.19
C MET A 66 5.91 16.60 11.87
N PRO A 67 6.48 16.98 10.71
CA PRO A 67 6.07 16.40 9.44
C PRO A 67 6.64 14.98 9.23
N PHE A 68 6.09 14.26 8.24
CA PHE A 68 6.44 12.87 7.90
C PHE A 68 7.95 12.55 7.87
N PRO A 69 8.85 13.41 7.33
CA PRO A 69 10.28 13.09 7.31
C PRO A 69 10.89 12.84 8.70
N CYS A 70 10.31 13.41 9.74
CA CYS A 70 10.80 13.22 11.12
C CYS A 70 10.45 11.84 11.69
N TYR A 71 9.50 11.16 11.08
CA TYR A 71 9.03 9.81 11.48
C TYR A 71 9.44 8.73 10.48
N TYR A 72 10.07 9.11 9.35
CA TYR A 72 10.38 8.19 8.26
C TYR A 72 11.23 7.00 8.73
N ASP A 73 12.31 7.24 9.46
CA ASP A 73 13.21 6.18 9.91
C ASP A 73 12.50 5.21 10.87
N GLU A 74 11.61 5.71 11.72
CA GLU A 74 10.78 4.88 12.60
C GLU A 74 9.83 4.01 11.79
N ILE A 75 9.11 4.58 10.83
CA ILE A 75 8.17 3.86 9.95
C ILE A 75 8.92 2.84 9.08
N GLU A 76 10.10 3.19 8.57
CA GLU A 76 10.95 2.27 7.83
C GLU A 76 11.34 1.06 8.68
N GLN A 77 11.82 1.28 9.91
CA GLN A 77 12.18 0.20 10.84
C GLN A 77 10.98 -0.70 11.18
N LEU A 78 9.79 -0.11 11.37
CA LEU A 78 8.57 -0.86 11.64
C LEU A 78 8.16 -1.74 10.47
N MET A 79 8.15 -1.20 9.25
CA MET A 79 7.58 -1.86 8.06
C MET A 79 8.57 -2.73 7.31
N CYS A 80 9.84 -2.34 7.26
CA CYS A 80 10.84 -2.93 6.37
C CYS A 80 11.75 -3.96 7.07
N ALA A 81 11.57 -4.20 8.37
CA ALA A 81 12.33 -5.22 9.09
C ALA A 81 12.07 -6.63 8.47
N PRO A 82 13.12 -7.44 8.25
CA PRO A 82 12.99 -8.73 7.56
C PRO A 82 12.01 -9.71 8.18
N GLU A 83 11.81 -9.62 9.51
CA GLU A 83 10.88 -10.46 10.27
C GLU A 83 9.46 -9.90 10.33
N THR A 84 9.19 -8.74 9.71
CA THR A 84 7.88 -8.09 9.73
C THR A 84 7.04 -8.47 8.51
N VAL A 85 5.80 -8.86 8.76
CA VAL A 85 4.74 -8.99 7.75
C VAL A 85 3.77 -7.84 7.94
N VAL A 86 3.57 -7.04 6.90
CA VAL A 86 2.70 -5.87 6.93
C VAL A 86 1.30 -6.25 6.47
N LEU A 87 0.28 -5.78 7.19
CA LEU A 87 -1.13 -6.05 6.90
C LEU A 87 -1.92 -4.74 6.97
N GLY A 88 -2.94 -4.62 6.13
CA GLY A 88 -3.87 -3.49 6.15
C GLY A 88 -5.20 -3.86 5.51
N PHE A 89 -6.25 -3.10 5.77
CA PHE A 89 -7.56 -3.29 5.16
C PHE A 89 -7.68 -2.38 3.94
N SER A 90 -7.88 -2.94 2.74
CA SER A 90 -7.81 -2.18 1.47
C SER A 90 -6.46 -1.47 1.27
N ILE A 91 -5.40 -2.11 1.67
CA ILE A 91 -4.02 -1.59 1.84
C ILE A 91 -3.43 -0.88 0.60
N SER A 92 -4.03 -1.07 -0.57
CA SER A 92 -3.53 -0.46 -1.82
C SER A 92 -3.50 1.08 -1.79
N ASN A 93 -4.45 1.70 -1.06
CA ASN A 93 -4.49 3.15 -0.89
C ASN A 93 -3.36 3.62 0.03
N ASP A 94 -3.16 2.93 1.16
CA ASP A 94 -2.12 3.25 2.15
C ASP A 94 -0.72 3.14 1.54
N ILE A 95 -0.49 2.08 0.74
CA ILE A 95 0.74 1.93 -0.03
C ILE A 95 0.96 3.13 -0.95
N ARG A 96 -0.09 3.61 -1.61
CA ARG A 96 0.00 4.78 -2.48
C ARG A 96 0.27 6.06 -1.70
N PHE A 97 -0.40 6.25 -0.56
CA PHE A 97 -0.14 7.40 0.31
C PHE A 97 1.32 7.44 0.77
N LEU A 98 1.87 6.33 1.24
CA LEU A 98 3.28 6.24 1.63
C LEU A 98 4.23 6.53 0.47
N ASN A 99 4.01 5.93 -0.70
CA ASN A 99 4.86 6.13 -1.86
C ASN A 99 4.86 7.59 -2.35
N GLU A 100 3.68 8.20 -2.47
CA GLU A 100 3.55 9.60 -2.91
C GLU A 100 4.12 10.58 -1.86
N THR A 101 4.01 10.25 -0.58
CA THR A 101 4.61 11.04 0.50
C THR A 101 6.14 10.93 0.48
N CYS A 102 6.70 9.74 0.28
CA CYS A 102 8.13 9.57 0.08
C CYS A 102 8.64 10.37 -1.13
N ILE A 103 7.88 10.39 -2.24
CA ILE A 103 8.20 11.21 -3.42
C ILE A 103 8.19 12.71 -3.08
N ARG A 104 7.16 13.19 -2.38
CA ARG A 104 7.04 14.60 -1.96
C ARG A 104 8.26 15.07 -1.19
N TYR A 105 8.72 14.25 -0.26
CA TYR A 105 9.84 14.61 0.62
C TYR A 105 11.20 14.12 0.13
N ARG A 106 11.27 13.54 -1.07
CA ARG A 106 12.50 12.99 -1.68
C ARG A 106 13.17 11.94 -0.80
N LEU A 107 12.35 11.09 -0.17
CA LEU A 107 12.80 9.97 0.62
C LEU A 107 12.82 8.69 -0.24
N PRO A 108 13.65 7.68 0.09
CA PRO A 108 13.54 6.36 -0.51
C PRO A 108 12.14 5.78 -0.33
N SER A 109 11.71 4.92 -1.25
CA SER A 109 10.44 4.20 -1.06
C SER A 109 10.62 3.09 -0.04
N LEU A 110 9.64 2.89 0.82
CA LEU A 110 9.61 1.78 1.77
C LEU A 110 9.49 0.43 1.04
N ASN A 111 10.24 -0.58 1.47
CA ASN A 111 10.33 -1.87 0.80
C ASN A 111 9.91 -3.01 1.75
N TYR A 112 8.68 -3.50 1.60
CA TYR A 112 8.09 -4.50 2.50
C TYR A 112 7.17 -5.47 1.76
N ARG A 113 6.88 -6.61 2.41
CA ARG A 113 5.83 -7.54 2.00
C ARG A 113 4.55 -7.17 2.73
N PHE A 114 3.43 -7.31 2.04
CA PHE A 114 2.13 -7.01 2.64
C PHE A 114 1.07 -8.04 2.28
N PHE A 115 0.00 -8.08 3.08
CA PHE A 115 -1.26 -8.75 2.77
C PHE A 115 -2.42 -7.78 2.91
N ASP A 116 -3.39 -7.92 2.02
CA ASP A 116 -4.63 -7.15 2.02
C ASP A 116 -5.73 -7.94 2.75
N VAL A 117 -6.06 -7.52 3.96
CA VAL A 117 -7.05 -8.20 4.81
C VAL A 117 -8.45 -8.10 4.23
N GLN A 118 -8.79 -7.02 3.49
CA GLN A 118 -10.07 -6.92 2.78
C GLN A 118 -10.23 -8.03 1.74
N LYS A 119 -9.17 -8.36 1.00
CA LYS A 119 -9.19 -9.47 0.04
C LYS A 119 -9.29 -10.83 0.72
N ILE A 120 -8.56 -11.02 1.84
CA ILE A 120 -8.66 -12.25 2.64
C ILE A 120 -10.09 -12.43 3.16
N TYR A 121 -10.72 -11.34 3.64
CA TYR A 121 -12.12 -11.34 4.05
C TYR A 121 -13.05 -11.66 2.87
N GLY A 122 -12.84 -11.04 1.70
CA GLY A 122 -13.64 -11.32 0.49
C GLY A 122 -13.61 -12.81 0.09
N ASP A 123 -12.42 -13.41 0.10
CA ASP A 123 -12.24 -14.85 -0.16
C ASP A 123 -12.93 -15.72 0.92
N TYR A 124 -12.87 -15.28 2.18
CA TYR A 124 -13.52 -15.96 3.30
C TYR A 124 -15.05 -15.90 3.20
N ALA A 125 -15.61 -14.70 3.03
CA ALA A 125 -17.05 -14.46 2.99
C ALA A 125 -17.69 -14.80 1.62
N LYS A 126 -16.87 -15.11 0.60
CA LYS A 126 -17.27 -15.37 -0.79
C LYS A 126 -18.07 -14.20 -1.40
N VAL A 127 -17.71 -12.98 -1.06
CA VAL A 127 -18.28 -11.75 -1.62
C VAL A 127 -17.38 -11.20 -2.70
N GLN A 128 -17.99 -10.72 -3.80
CA GLN A 128 -17.25 -10.09 -4.91
C GLN A 128 -17.04 -8.60 -4.68
N ASP A 129 -17.95 -7.96 -3.95
CA ASP A 129 -17.88 -6.55 -3.64
C ASP A 129 -16.93 -6.28 -2.46
N GLN A 130 -16.26 -5.14 -2.51
CA GLN A 130 -15.37 -4.71 -1.43
C GLN A 130 -16.22 -4.29 -0.21
N ALA A 131 -16.17 -5.10 0.85
CA ALA A 131 -16.80 -4.75 2.11
C ALA A 131 -16.02 -3.63 2.81
N SER A 132 -16.71 -2.76 3.55
CA SER A 132 -16.04 -1.85 4.48
C SER A 132 -15.51 -2.60 5.71
N ILE A 133 -14.61 -1.96 6.45
CA ILE A 133 -14.06 -2.54 7.69
C ILE A 133 -15.16 -2.77 8.73
N GLU A 134 -16.13 -1.85 8.81
CA GLU A 134 -17.29 -1.97 9.72
C GLU A 134 -18.16 -3.16 9.32
N THR A 135 -18.47 -3.30 8.01
CA THR A 135 -19.27 -4.43 7.51
C THR A 135 -18.59 -5.77 7.81
N ALA A 136 -17.28 -5.84 7.60
CA ALA A 136 -16.51 -7.06 7.90
C ALA A 136 -16.53 -7.38 9.39
N GLY A 137 -16.37 -6.37 10.25
CA GLY A 137 -16.43 -6.52 11.70
C GLY A 137 -17.83 -6.93 12.19
N GLU A 138 -18.90 -6.38 11.60
CA GLU A 138 -20.27 -6.74 11.94
C GLU A 138 -20.60 -8.20 11.57
N VAL A 139 -20.21 -8.64 10.38
CA VAL A 139 -20.43 -10.01 9.91
C VAL A 139 -19.67 -11.03 10.76
N LEU A 140 -18.47 -10.68 11.21
CA LEU A 140 -17.65 -11.51 12.10
C LEU A 140 -18.02 -11.36 13.60
N HIS A 141 -19.08 -10.63 13.91
CA HIS A 141 -19.57 -10.43 15.29
C HIS A 141 -18.52 -9.86 16.25
N LEU A 142 -17.65 -8.95 15.74
CA LEU A 142 -16.68 -8.27 16.60
C LEU A 142 -17.38 -7.32 17.57
N ASP A 143 -16.78 -7.14 18.75
CA ASP A 143 -17.30 -6.25 19.78
C ASP A 143 -17.35 -4.80 19.30
N LYS A 144 -18.47 -4.12 19.54
CA LYS A 144 -18.70 -2.70 19.25
C LYS A 144 -18.55 -1.84 20.53
N PRO A 145 -18.33 -0.53 20.41
CA PRO A 145 -18.36 0.28 19.19
C PRO A 145 -17.04 0.28 18.39
N PHE A 146 -17.16 0.39 17.07
CA PHE A 146 -16.01 0.67 16.21
C PHE A 146 -15.75 2.17 16.18
N PHE A 147 -14.57 2.59 16.60
CA PHE A 147 -14.12 3.99 16.48
C PHE A 147 -13.37 4.18 15.16
N VAL A 148 -14.05 3.91 14.04
CA VAL A 148 -13.46 4.05 12.70
C VAL A 148 -12.96 5.47 12.40
N HIS A 149 -12.02 5.55 11.47
CA HIS A 149 -11.29 6.76 11.09
C HIS A 149 -10.36 7.30 12.20
N ARG A 150 -9.94 6.41 13.06
CA ARG A 150 -8.79 6.58 13.90
C ARG A 150 -7.81 5.47 13.55
N SER A 151 -6.69 5.82 12.93
CA SER A 151 -5.85 4.85 12.22
C SER A 151 -5.32 3.71 13.09
N ASP A 152 -5.01 3.94 14.38
CA ASP A 152 -4.62 2.86 15.30
C ASP A 152 -5.79 1.92 15.63
N GLU A 153 -7.02 2.44 15.70
CA GLU A 153 -8.23 1.63 15.92
C GLU A 153 -8.61 0.85 14.64
N ASP A 154 -8.48 1.45 13.45
CA ASP A 154 -8.72 0.75 12.19
C ASP A 154 -7.68 -0.35 11.96
N ALA A 155 -6.42 -0.12 12.33
CA ALA A 155 -5.40 -1.17 12.39
C ALA A 155 -5.78 -2.30 13.38
N ARG A 156 -6.33 -1.96 14.56
CA ARG A 156 -6.80 -2.93 15.56
C ARG A 156 -8.00 -3.73 15.05
N ILE A 157 -9.00 -3.07 14.44
CA ILE A 157 -10.15 -3.76 13.86
C ILE A 157 -9.70 -4.70 12.73
N THR A 158 -8.76 -4.27 11.90
CA THR A 158 -8.16 -5.11 10.85
C THR A 158 -7.51 -6.37 11.44
N MET A 159 -6.80 -6.25 12.55
CA MET A 159 -6.21 -7.35 13.28
C MET A 159 -7.29 -8.31 13.82
N GLU A 160 -8.35 -7.79 14.47
CA GLU A 160 -9.45 -8.62 15.03
C GLU A 160 -10.24 -9.33 13.92
N ILE A 161 -10.46 -8.70 12.74
CA ILE A 161 -11.06 -9.36 11.57
C ILE A 161 -10.24 -10.59 11.17
N LEU A 162 -8.93 -10.43 11.03
CA LEU A 162 -8.06 -11.53 10.61
C LEU A 162 -7.98 -12.64 11.67
N LYS A 163 -7.98 -12.27 12.95
CA LYS A 163 -8.04 -13.19 14.09
C LYS A 163 -9.33 -14.01 14.09
N ALA A 164 -10.48 -13.38 13.90
CA ALA A 164 -11.77 -14.07 13.79
C ALA A 164 -11.78 -15.09 12.64
N ILE A 165 -11.26 -14.70 11.46
CA ILE A 165 -11.12 -15.61 10.31
C ILE A 165 -10.20 -16.81 10.65
N CYS A 166 -9.08 -16.57 11.35
CA CYS A 166 -8.19 -17.64 11.80
C CYS A 166 -8.91 -18.63 12.71
N ILE A 167 -9.66 -18.13 13.68
CA ILE A 167 -10.43 -18.96 14.63
C ILE A 167 -11.47 -19.80 13.88
N GLU A 168 -12.28 -19.20 13.01
CA GLU A 168 -13.32 -19.92 12.27
C GLU A 168 -12.78 -20.95 11.29
N LYS A 169 -11.62 -20.68 10.69
CA LYS A 169 -10.93 -21.62 9.80
C LYS A 169 -10.10 -22.66 10.54
N GLY A 170 -9.91 -22.54 11.85
CA GLY A 170 -9.02 -23.40 12.64
C GLY A 170 -7.58 -23.34 12.15
N LYS A 171 -7.11 -22.17 11.72
CA LYS A 171 -5.75 -21.94 11.18
C LYS A 171 -4.94 -20.99 12.06
N THR A 172 -3.63 -21.21 12.12
CA THR A 172 -2.72 -20.19 12.62
C THR A 172 -2.62 -19.02 11.62
N LEU A 173 -2.15 -17.88 12.07
CA LEU A 173 -1.97 -16.70 11.20
C LEU A 173 -1.02 -17.01 10.03
N SER A 174 0.13 -17.64 10.28
CA SER A 174 1.05 -18.03 9.22
C SER A 174 0.40 -18.97 8.20
N ALA A 175 -0.30 -20.02 8.65
CA ALA A 175 -0.98 -20.96 7.76
C ALA A 175 -2.12 -20.33 6.94
N LEU A 176 -2.82 -19.32 7.50
CA LEU A 176 -3.81 -18.56 6.75
C LEU A 176 -3.13 -17.73 5.65
N LEU A 177 -2.08 -16.97 5.96
CA LEU A 177 -1.37 -16.14 5.00
C LEU A 177 -0.71 -16.97 3.89
N GLU A 178 -0.15 -18.13 4.20
CA GLU A 178 0.36 -19.08 3.21
C GLU A 178 -0.71 -19.58 2.25
N SER A 179 -1.94 -19.79 2.74
CA SER A 179 -3.07 -20.22 1.90
C SER A 179 -3.72 -19.07 1.11
N THR A 180 -3.40 -17.82 1.41
CA THR A 180 -3.96 -16.61 0.77
C THR A 180 -2.89 -15.73 0.11
N VAL A 181 -1.85 -16.34 -0.46
CA VAL A 181 -0.72 -15.63 -1.10
C VAL A 181 -1.18 -14.68 -2.21
N SER A 182 -2.29 -15.01 -2.89
CA SER A 182 -2.91 -14.13 -3.90
C SER A 182 -3.40 -12.78 -3.35
N CYS A 183 -3.69 -12.72 -2.04
CA CYS A 183 -4.07 -11.48 -1.35
C CYS A 183 -2.86 -10.64 -0.92
N GLY A 184 -1.65 -11.15 -1.14
CA GLY A 184 -0.39 -10.50 -0.77
C GLY A 184 0.32 -9.85 -1.94
N GLY A 185 1.35 -9.08 -1.60
CA GLY A 185 2.21 -8.42 -2.57
C GLY A 185 3.51 -7.90 -1.95
N LYS A 186 4.22 -7.14 -2.75
CA LYS A 186 5.42 -6.41 -2.30
C LYS A 186 5.35 -4.98 -2.75
N ASN A 187 5.57 -4.06 -1.82
CA ASN A 187 5.92 -2.70 -2.17
C ASN A 187 7.41 -2.69 -2.52
N TYR A 188 7.72 -2.51 -3.79
CA TYR A 188 9.11 -2.46 -4.23
C TYR A 188 9.66 -1.06 -4.06
N ASN A 189 10.88 -0.97 -3.59
CA ASN A 189 11.63 0.26 -3.62
C ASN A 189 11.97 0.64 -5.08
N PHE A 190 11.14 1.48 -5.67
CA PHE A 190 11.36 2.02 -7.02
C PHE A 190 12.30 3.23 -7.00
N ILE A 191 12.41 3.89 -5.84
CA ILE A 191 13.27 5.04 -5.60
C ILE A 191 14.24 4.64 -4.51
N GLU A 192 15.44 4.24 -4.92
CA GLU A 192 16.51 3.85 -4.00
C GLU A 192 17.23 5.08 -3.42
N THR A 193 17.35 6.10 -4.26
CA THR A 193 17.95 7.38 -3.87
C THR A 193 17.52 8.48 -4.84
N TRP A 194 17.87 9.71 -4.55
CA TRP A 194 17.68 10.86 -5.43
C TRP A 194 19.01 11.26 -6.03
N ASP A 195 18.99 11.90 -7.21
CA ASP A 195 20.21 12.45 -7.79
C ASP A 195 20.80 13.53 -6.87
N ILE A 196 22.07 13.84 -7.08
CA ILE A 196 22.84 14.77 -6.22
C ILE A 196 22.14 16.14 -6.10
N GLU A 197 21.40 16.55 -7.13
CA GLU A 197 20.64 17.80 -7.13
C GLU A 197 19.23 17.62 -6.51
N GLY A 198 18.83 16.40 -6.19
CA GLY A 198 17.52 16.06 -5.64
C GLY A 198 16.34 16.37 -6.59
N LYS A 199 16.60 16.49 -7.90
CA LYS A 199 15.59 16.83 -8.90
C LYS A 199 14.91 15.61 -9.51
N GLN A 200 15.63 14.49 -9.59
CA GLN A 200 15.14 13.26 -10.22
C GLN A 200 15.34 12.05 -9.30
N PRO A 201 14.37 11.16 -9.19
CA PRO A 201 14.54 9.91 -8.47
C PRO A 201 15.44 8.97 -9.28
N VAL A 202 16.42 8.37 -8.63
CA VAL A 202 17.21 7.28 -9.21
C VAL A 202 16.43 5.99 -9.10
N ASN A 203 15.97 5.49 -10.24
CA ASN A 203 15.10 4.31 -10.32
C ASN A 203 15.61 3.32 -11.36
N HIS A 204 16.32 2.30 -10.92
CA HIS A 204 16.90 1.26 -11.78
C HIS A 204 15.82 0.45 -12.53
N LYS A 205 14.65 0.21 -11.93
CA LYS A 205 13.57 -0.56 -12.57
C LYS A 205 12.85 0.24 -13.65
N LYS A 206 12.64 1.55 -13.45
CA LYS A 206 12.01 2.42 -14.45
C LYS A 206 12.85 2.46 -15.73
N ASN A 207 14.17 2.49 -15.59
CA ASN A 207 15.11 2.41 -16.72
C ASN A 207 15.05 1.04 -17.42
N HIS A 208 14.87 -0.05 -16.68
CA HIS A 208 14.69 -1.38 -17.26
C HIS A 208 13.40 -1.49 -18.09
N TYR A 209 12.26 -1.04 -17.56
CA TYR A 209 11.00 -1.02 -18.30
C TYR A 209 11.03 -0.10 -19.51
N LYS A 210 11.63 1.10 -19.39
CA LYS A 210 11.81 2.02 -20.50
C LYS A 210 12.69 1.40 -21.60
N LYS A 211 13.78 0.71 -21.23
CA LYS A 211 14.66 -0.02 -22.15
C LYS A 211 13.93 -1.19 -22.81
N LYS A 212 13.12 -1.94 -22.08
CA LYS A 212 12.32 -3.06 -22.59
C LYS A 212 11.25 -2.58 -23.59
N ARG A 213 10.59 -1.45 -23.29
CA ARG A 213 9.60 -0.83 -24.18
C ARG A 213 10.25 -0.31 -25.47
N LEU A 214 11.37 0.39 -25.37
CA LEU A 214 12.15 0.85 -26.53
C LEU A 214 12.66 -0.31 -27.42
N LEU A 215 13.04 -1.43 -26.81
CA LEU A 215 13.44 -2.64 -27.54
C LEU A 215 12.24 -3.28 -28.26
N ALA A 216 11.08 -3.33 -27.63
CA ALA A 216 9.85 -3.85 -28.24
C ALA A 216 9.39 -2.96 -29.42
N GLU A 217 9.43 -1.64 -29.27
CA GLU A 217 9.13 -0.68 -30.34
C GLU A 217 10.10 -0.80 -31.53
N LYS A 218 11.38 -1.01 -31.27
CA LYS A 218 12.39 -1.25 -32.32
C LYS A 218 12.18 -2.58 -33.06
N ARG A 219 11.76 -3.64 -32.35
CA ARG A 219 11.43 -4.93 -32.97
C ARG A 219 10.22 -4.79 -33.90
N ARG A 220 9.16 -4.15 -33.42
CA ARG A 220 7.95 -3.89 -34.21
C ARG A 220 8.25 -3.12 -35.49
N LYS A 221 9.00 -2.00 -35.40
CA LYS A 221 9.40 -1.24 -36.59
C LYS A 221 10.19 -2.09 -37.61
N LYS A 222 11.08 -2.96 -37.11
CA LYS A 222 11.85 -3.83 -37.98
C LYS A 222 11.00 -4.93 -38.65
N GLU A 223 9.97 -5.42 -37.96
CA GLU A 223 9.00 -6.37 -38.51
C GLU A 223 8.13 -5.69 -39.58
N ASP A 224 7.65 -4.49 -39.35
CA ASP A 224 6.88 -3.69 -40.30
C ASP A 224 7.68 -3.36 -41.57
N GLU A 225 8.98 -2.99 -41.42
CA GLU A 225 9.88 -2.75 -42.53
C GLU A 225 10.18 -4.02 -43.38
N ASN A 226 10.25 -5.18 -42.71
CA ASN A 226 10.47 -6.44 -43.40
C ASN A 226 9.21 -6.91 -44.15
N LEU A 227 8.01 -6.67 -43.59
CA LEU A 227 6.74 -6.96 -44.25
C LEU A 227 6.54 -6.05 -45.48
N ALA A 228 6.88 -4.78 -45.40
CA ALA A 228 6.82 -3.86 -46.52
C ALA A 228 7.74 -4.29 -47.68
N LYS A 229 8.98 -4.71 -47.38
CA LYS A 229 9.93 -5.22 -48.38
C LYS A 229 9.50 -6.53 -49.02
N GLN A 230 8.76 -7.38 -48.30
CA GLN A 230 8.22 -8.64 -48.85
C GLN A 230 7.01 -8.36 -49.78
N GLY A 231 6.19 -7.34 -49.46
CA GLY A 231 5.08 -6.88 -50.29
C GLY A 231 5.56 -6.34 -51.64
N GLU A 232 6.61 -5.51 -51.64
CA GLU A 232 7.20 -4.94 -52.86
C GLU A 232 7.82 -6.02 -53.79
N ASN A 233 8.44 -7.06 -53.19
CA ASN A 233 8.98 -8.17 -54.00
C ASN A 233 7.92 -9.08 -54.60
N THR A 234 6.72 -9.13 -54.01
CA THR A 234 5.61 -9.94 -54.53
C THR A 234 4.89 -9.25 -55.72
N GLU A 235 4.85 -7.92 -55.73
CA GLU A 235 4.30 -7.15 -56.87
C GLU A 235 5.21 -7.15 -58.08
N LEU A 236 6.52 -7.23 -57.92
CA LEU A 236 7.49 -7.33 -59.03
C LEU A 236 7.48 -8.68 -59.75
N LEU A 237 7.01 -9.74 -59.09
CA LEU A 237 6.91 -11.10 -59.67
C LEU A 237 5.58 -11.36 -60.39
N THR A 238 4.62 -10.47 -60.32
CA THR A 238 3.30 -10.58 -61.01
C THR A 238 3.20 -9.77 -62.28
N ILE A 239 4.27 -9.10 -62.71
CA ILE A 239 4.31 -8.20 -63.90
C ILE A 239 5.28 -8.78 -64.98
N SER A 240 5.69 -10.02 -64.86
CA SER A 240 6.56 -10.67 -65.89
C SER A 240 5.86 -11.85 -66.56
#